data_6c87ee0147b7d1294b0190df0e0860a3
#
_entry.id   6c87ee0147b7d1294b0190df0e0860a3
#
_cell.length_a   1.000
_cell.length_b   1.000
_cell.length_c   1.000
_cell.angle_alpha   90.00
_cell.angle_beta   90.00
_cell.angle_gamma   90.00
#
_symmetry.space_group_name_H-M   'P 1'
#
loop_
_entity.id
_entity.type
_entity.pdbx_description
1 polymer ?
#
loop_
_entity_poly.entity_id
_entity_poly.type
_entity_poly.pdbx_seq_one_letter_code
_entity_poly.pdbx_strand_id
1 'polypeptide(L)'
;MATKKAAKKKAAPKAAAKPAAPKPIKEALTKSGLVSHIADNTGLASKDVRAVLAALENAVHGSVSKKGAGSFTMPGLFKITSVNVPAKPKRKGINPFTKEEQWFAAKPATVKVKIRPLKKLKDSAA
;
A
#
# COMPACT_ATOMS: atom_id res chain seq x y z
N MET A 1 -18.99 48.23 26.32
CA MET A 1 -17.64 47.63 26.38
C MET A 1 -17.51 46.62 25.23
N ALA A 2 -16.78 46.99 24.21
CA ALA A 2 -16.60 46.14 23.04
C ALA A 2 -15.41 45.18 23.27
N THR A 3 -15.65 43.91 23.40
CA THR A 3 -14.61 42.89 23.42
C THR A 3 -14.20 42.61 21.98
N LYS A 4 -13.05 43.07 21.61
CA LYS A 4 -12.43 42.90 20.31
C LYS A 4 -11.96 41.43 20.18
N LYS A 5 -12.74 40.60 19.51
CA LYS A 5 -12.39 39.22 19.20
C LYS A 5 -11.29 39.24 18.15
N ALA A 6 -10.06 38.95 18.55
CA ALA A 6 -8.94 38.82 17.64
C ALA A 6 -9.18 37.59 16.72
N ALA A 7 -9.37 37.85 15.45
CA ALA A 7 -9.44 36.83 14.42
C ALA A 7 -8.06 36.19 14.30
N LYS A 8 -7.94 34.96 14.74
CA LYS A 8 -6.75 34.11 14.57
C LYS A 8 -6.60 33.81 13.07
N LYS A 9 -5.74 34.56 12.41
CA LYS A 9 -5.42 34.38 11.00
C LYS A 9 -4.83 32.97 10.83
N LYS A 10 -5.62 32.07 10.29
CA LYS A 10 -5.20 30.70 9.98
C LYS A 10 -4.18 30.82 8.86
N ALA A 11 -2.92 30.56 9.14
CA ALA A 11 -1.89 30.51 8.12
C ALA A 11 -2.28 29.46 7.08
N ALA A 12 -2.41 29.91 5.83
CA ALA A 12 -2.65 28.98 4.72
C ALA A 12 -1.49 27.98 4.65
N PRO A 13 -1.76 26.69 4.45
CA PRO A 13 -0.68 25.74 4.27
C PRO A 13 0.12 26.14 3.04
N LYS A 14 1.40 26.34 3.24
CA LYS A 14 2.34 26.66 2.18
C LYS A 14 2.20 25.59 1.11
N ALA A 15 1.83 25.97 -0.10
CA ALA A 15 1.68 25.04 -1.22
C ALA A 15 2.92 24.17 -1.30
N ALA A 16 2.71 22.84 -1.26
CA ALA A 16 3.80 21.88 -1.36
C ALA A 16 4.59 22.18 -2.65
N ALA A 17 5.88 22.39 -2.52
CA ALA A 17 6.76 22.57 -3.66
C ALA A 17 6.53 21.39 -4.63
N LYS A 18 6.47 21.68 -5.94
CA LYS A 18 6.36 20.67 -6.97
C LYS A 18 7.38 19.57 -6.68
N PRO A 19 6.97 18.28 -6.63
CA PRO A 19 7.93 17.23 -6.39
C PRO A 19 8.99 17.30 -7.49
N ALA A 20 10.23 17.42 -7.09
CA ALA A 20 11.36 17.33 -8.00
C ALA A 20 11.28 15.99 -8.75
N ALA A 21 11.67 15.98 -10.03
CA ALA A 21 11.71 14.75 -10.80
C ALA A 21 12.47 13.67 -10.03
N PRO A 22 11.95 12.44 -9.95
CA PRO A 22 12.55 11.40 -9.14
C PRO A 22 13.97 11.09 -9.65
N LYS A 23 14.95 11.20 -8.76
CA LYS A 23 16.31 10.77 -9.08
C LYS A 23 16.36 9.25 -9.13
N PRO A 24 17.05 8.64 -10.12
CA PRO A 24 17.13 7.20 -10.19
C PRO A 24 17.88 6.64 -8.98
N ILE A 25 17.23 5.73 -8.28
CA ILE A 25 17.81 5.03 -7.13
C ILE A 25 18.44 3.75 -7.67
N LYS A 26 19.77 3.66 -7.59
CA LYS A 26 20.54 2.53 -8.13
C LYS A 26 20.52 1.29 -7.23
N GLU A 27 20.21 1.45 -5.97
CA GLU A 27 20.22 0.38 -4.97
C GLU A 27 18.84 0.15 -4.38
N ALA A 28 18.54 -1.09 -4.02
CA ALA A 28 17.31 -1.42 -3.33
C ALA A 28 17.30 -0.77 -1.95
N LEU A 29 16.30 0.09 -1.70
CA LEU A 29 16.16 0.75 -0.41
C LEU A 29 15.67 -0.22 0.66
N THR A 30 16.39 -0.27 1.77
CA THR A 30 15.91 -0.89 3.00
C THR A 30 14.89 0.02 3.69
N LYS A 31 14.17 -0.50 4.70
CA LYS A 31 13.22 0.31 5.47
C LYS A 31 13.85 1.60 6.01
N SER A 32 15.05 1.51 6.57
CA SER A 32 15.79 2.68 7.08
C SER A 32 16.25 3.61 5.97
N GLY A 33 16.74 3.04 4.87
CA GLY A 33 17.14 3.81 3.68
C GLY A 33 15.98 4.57 3.06
N LEU A 34 14.80 3.95 2.99
CA LEU A 34 13.58 4.60 2.52
C LEU A 34 13.19 5.80 3.41
N VAL A 35 13.23 5.62 4.74
CA VAL A 35 12.93 6.70 5.70
C VAL A 35 13.90 7.87 5.52
N SER A 36 15.20 7.60 5.41
CA SER A 36 16.21 8.65 5.18
C SER A 36 15.99 9.37 3.86
N HIS A 37 15.76 8.63 2.79
CA HIS A 37 15.50 9.19 1.46
C HIS A 37 14.26 10.10 1.44
N ILE A 38 13.18 9.70 2.09
CA ILE A 38 11.97 10.54 2.21
C ILE A 38 12.24 11.76 3.07
N ALA A 39 12.94 11.60 4.20
CA ALA A 39 13.29 12.71 5.07
C ALA A 39 14.13 13.77 4.34
N ASP A 40 15.12 13.35 3.57
CA ASP A 40 15.98 14.23 2.79
C ASP A 40 15.22 15.00 1.69
N ASN A 41 14.27 14.32 1.03
CA ASN A 41 13.47 14.94 -0.03
C ASN A 41 12.36 15.86 0.50
N THR A 42 11.84 15.60 1.68
CA THR A 42 10.71 16.36 2.26
C THR A 42 11.14 17.38 3.31
N GLY A 43 12.35 17.26 3.84
CA GLY A 43 12.83 18.09 4.95
C GLY A 43 12.17 17.76 6.30
N LEU A 44 11.49 16.63 6.41
CA LEU A 44 10.87 16.15 7.63
C LEU A 44 11.86 15.35 8.49
N ALA A 45 11.66 15.34 9.79
CA ALA A 45 12.43 14.51 10.68
C ALA A 45 12.16 13.01 10.41
N SER A 46 13.19 12.18 10.51
CA SER A 46 13.05 10.72 10.30
C SER A 46 12.00 10.08 11.22
N LYS A 47 11.78 10.66 12.40
CA LYS A 47 10.72 10.24 13.33
C LYS A 47 9.33 10.44 12.73
N ASP A 48 9.08 11.60 12.13
CA ASP A 48 7.78 11.94 11.53
C ASP A 48 7.53 11.09 10.29
N VAL A 49 8.56 10.85 9.48
CA VAL A 49 8.47 9.95 8.32
C VAL A 49 8.10 8.53 8.75
N ARG A 50 8.70 8.01 9.81
CA ARG A 50 8.34 6.69 10.37
C ARG A 50 6.89 6.65 10.85
N ALA A 51 6.42 7.70 11.51
CA ALA A 51 5.03 7.80 11.95
C ALA A 51 4.04 7.78 10.77
N VAL A 52 4.35 8.54 9.72
CA VAL A 52 3.54 8.57 8.48
C VAL A 52 3.52 7.20 7.80
N LEU A 53 4.66 6.54 7.67
CA LEU A 53 4.73 5.21 7.07
C LEU A 53 3.97 4.16 7.89
N ALA A 54 4.06 4.20 9.22
CA ALA A 54 3.31 3.32 10.09
C ALA A 54 1.79 3.55 9.98
N ALA A 55 1.36 4.80 9.91
CA ALA A 55 -0.04 5.14 9.68
C ALA A 55 -0.54 4.64 8.32
N LEU A 56 0.29 4.74 7.29
CA LEU A 56 0.00 4.22 5.95
C LEU A 56 -0.12 2.69 5.97
N GLU A 57 0.81 1.97 6.62
CA GLU A 57 0.73 0.52 6.79
C GLU A 57 -0.58 0.12 7.48
N ASN A 58 -0.96 0.79 8.55
CA ASN A 58 -2.22 0.54 9.25
C ASN A 58 -3.44 0.80 8.38
N ALA A 59 -3.43 1.85 7.57
CA ALA A 59 -4.53 2.13 6.63
C ALA A 59 -4.65 1.04 5.57
N VAL A 60 -3.55 0.53 5.04
CA VAL A 60 -3.53 -0.58 4.10
C VAL A 60 -4.08 -1.85 4.74
N HIS A 61 -3.58 -2.20 5.92
CA HIS A 61 -4.05 -3.39 6.65
C HIS A 61 -5.54 -3.31 6.99
N GLY A 62 -6.01 -2.15 7.45
CA GLY A 62 -7.43 -1.91 7.72
C GLY A 62 -8.30 -2.07 6.47
N SER A 63 -7.85 -1.54 5.34
CA SER A 63 -8.60 -1.60 4.09
C SER A 63 -8.65 -3.00 3.48
N VAL A 64 -7.58 -3.77 3.61
CA VAL A 64 -7.46 -5.13 3.04
C VAL A 64 -8.05 -6.21 3.94
N SER A 65 -8.30 -5.89 5.22
CA SER A 65 -8.87 -6.84 6.18
C SER A 65 -10.26 -7.34 5.75
N LYS A 66 -10.68 -8.48 6.29
CA LYS A 66 -12.00 -9.09 6.01
C LYS A 66 -13.19 -8.15 6.28
N LYS A 67 -13.04 -7.23 7.21
CA LYS A 67 -14.06 -6.22 7.57
C LYS A 67 -13.86 -4.88 6.86
N GLY A 68 -12.78 -4.71 6.12
CA GLY A 68 -12.45 -3.49 5.41
C GLY A 68 -13.13 -3.42 4.03
N ALA A 69 -12.81 -2.35 3.30
CA ALA A 69 -13.35 -2.13 1.94
C ALA A 69 -12.90 -3.18 0.91
N GLY A 70 -11.91 -4.02 1.24
CA GLY A 70 -11.37 -5.02 0.34
C GLY A 70 -10.48 -4.46 -0.76
N SER A 71 -10.24 -3.16 -0.78
CA SER A 71 -9.33 -2.54 -1.74
C SER A 71 -8.69 -1.28 -1.17
N PHE A 72 -7.45 -1.05 -1.56
CA PHE A 72 -6.70 0.17 -1.24
C PHE A 72 -5.98 0.66 -2.48
N THR A 73 -6.13 1.92 -2.80
CA THR A 73 -5.46 2.55 -3.93
C THR A 73 -4.44 3.55 -3.44
N MET A 74 -3.16 3.33 -3.77
CA MET A 74 -2.11 4.32 -3.60
C MET A 74 -2.04 5.15 -4.88
N PRO A 75 -2.41 6.44 -4.85
CA PRO A 75 -2.42 7.28 -6.04
C PRO A 75 -1.05 7.32 -6.72
N GLY A 76 -1.02 7.05 -8.01
CA GLY A 76 0.19 7.09 -8.82
C GLY A 76 1.14 5.91 -8.68
N LEU A 77 0.87 4.95 -7.81
CA LEU A 77 1.73 3.79 -7.57
C LEU A 77 1.04 2.47 -7.91
N PHE A 78 0.17 2.00 -7.05
CA PHE A 78 -0.46 0.70 -7.19
C PHE A 78 -1.84 0.64 -6.55
N LYS A 79 -2.59 -0.39 -6.92
CA LYS A 79 -3.87 -0.75 -6.29
C LYS A 79 -3.77 -2.14 -5.69
N ILE A 80 -4.12 -2.24 -4.42
CA ILE A 80 -4.22 -3.52 -3.69
C ILE A 80 -5.69 -3.91 -3.65
N THR A 81 -6.00 -5.16 -3.98
CA THR A 81 -7.35 -5.71 -3.91
C THR A 81 -7.33 -7.04 -3.19
N SER A 82 -8.18 -7.22 -2.20
CA SER A 82 -8.39 -8.52 -1.57
C SER A 82 -9.51 -9.28 -2.30
N VAL A 83 -9.24 -10.51 -2.66
CA VAL A 83 -10.19 -11.39 -3.34
C VAL A 83 -10.46 -12.59 -2.46
N ASN A 84 -11.72 -12.79 -2.11
CA ASN A 84 -12.14 -13.99 -1.40
C ASN A 84 -12.12 -15.19 -2.35
N VAL A 85 -11.35 -16.20 -1.99
CA VAL A 85 -11.36 -17.48 -2.70
C VAL A 85 -12.26 -18.42 -1.92
N PRO A 86 -13.35 -18.91 -2.53
CA PRO A 86 -14.25 -19.84 -1.85
C PRO A 86 -13.54 -21.15 -1.50
N ALA A 87 -14.02 -21.81 -0.47
CA ALA A 87 -13.56 -23.15 -0.11
C ALA A 87 -13.81 -24.11 -1.27
N LYS A 88 -12.83 -24.95 -1.57
CA LYS A 88 -12.98 -26.04 -2.55
C LYS A 88 -13.16 -27.35 -1.81
N PRO A 89 -14.21 -28.14 -2.11
CA PRO A 89 -14.38 -29.45 -1.52
C PRO A 89 -13.29 -30.42 -2.01
N LYS A 90 -13.17 -31.55 -1.33
CA LYS A 90 -12.34 -32.65 -1.82
C LYS A 90 -12.79 -33.01 -3.24
N ARG A 91 -11.83 -33.18 -4.11
CA ARG A 91 -12.09 -33.62 -5.48
C ARG A 91 -11.12 -34.74 -5.85
N LYS A 92 -11.62 -35.69 -6.61
CA LYS A 92 -10.82 -36.71 -7.24
C LYS A 92 -10.17 -36.12 -8.49
N GLY A 93 -8.90 -36.32 -8.66
CA GLY A 93 -8.17 -35.83 -9.83
C GLY A 93 -6.97 -36.73 -10.09
N ILE A 94 -6.46 -36.67 -11.32
CA ILE A 94 -5.30 -37.47 -11.74
C ILE A 94 -4.04 -36.64 -11.46
N ASN A 95 -3.09 -37.26 -10.77
CA ASN A 95 -1.78 -36.64 -10.56
C ASN A 95 -1.01 -36.69 -11.90
N PRO A 96 -0.57 -35.53 -12.44
CA PRO A 96 0.12 -35.50 -13.73
C PRO A 96 1.48 -36.20 -13.72
N PHE A 97 2.07 -36.41 -12.54
CA PHE A 97 3.38 -37.08 -12.42
C PHE A 97 3.28 -38.61 -12.30
N THR A 98 2.32 -39.11 -11.51
CA THR A 98 2.15 -40.54 -11.27
C THR A 98 1.07 -41.18 -12.13
N LYS A 99 0.23 -40.36 -12.80
CA LYS A 99 -0.96 -40.77 -13.57
C LYS A 99 -1.99 -41.60 -12.76
N GLU A 100 -1.88 -41.56 -11.44
CA GLU A 100 -2.80 -42.24 -10.53
C GLU A 100 -3.92 -41.27 -10.08
N GLU A 101 -5.09 -41.84 -9.85
CA GLU A 101 -6.19 -41.10 -9.26
C GLU A 101 -5.90 -40.81 -7.79
N GLN A 102 -5.82 -39.53 -7.44
CA GLN A 102 -5.57 -39.10 -6.08
C GLN A 102 -6.67 -38.15 -5.59
N TRP A 103 -7.02 -38.29 -4.33
CA TRP A 103 -7.92 -37.35 -3.69
C TRP A 103 -7.15 -36.08 -3.27
N PHE A 104 -7.52 -34.96 -3.86
CA PHE A 104 -7.00 -33.67 -3.42
C PHE A 104 -7.79 -33.20 -2.20
N ALA A 105 -7.07 -32.88 -1.13
CA ALA A 105 -7.66 -32.39 0.11
C ALA A 105 -8.52 -31.14 -0.12
N ALA A 106 -9.58 -31.00 0.66
CA ALA A 106 -10.38 -29.79 0.68
C ALA A 106 -9.51 -28.59 1.08
N LYS A 107 -9.65 -27.47 0.36
CA LYS A 107 -8.98 -26.22 0.72
C LYS A 107 -9.98 -25.29 1.39
N PRO A 108 -9.67 -24.77 2.57
CA PRO A 108 -10.54 -23.80 3.24
C PRO A 108 -10.66 -22.50 2.43
N ALA A 109 -11.69 -21.73 2.70
CA ALA A 109 -11.83 -20.39 2.12
C ALA A 109 -10.65 -19.53 2.57
N THR A 110 -10.00 -18.88 1.61
CA THR A 110 -8.83 -18.01 1.86
C THR A 110 -9.02 -16.67 1.18
N VAL A 111 -8.35 -15.66 1.70
CA VAL A 111 -8.31 -14.34 1.08
C VAL A 111 -6.97 -14.18 0.37
N LYS A 112 -7.01 -13.90 -0.91
CA LYS A 112 -5.81 -13.58 -1.70
C LYS A 112 -5.72 -12.07 -1.90
N VAL A 113 -4.54 -11.54 -1.69
CA VAL A 113 -4.23 -10.14 -1.97
C VAL A 113 -3.60 -10.04 -3.35
N LYS A 114 -4.17 -9.20 -4.20
CA LYS A 114 -3.65 -8.89 -5.53
C LYS A 114 -3.20 -7.44 -5.57
N ILE A 115 -2.01 -7.20 -6.09
CA ILE A 115 -1.45 -5.87 -6.27
C ILE A 115 -1.32 -5.61 -7.78
N ARG A 116 -1.91 -4.50 -8.23
CA ARG A 116 -1.83 -4.07 -9.64
C ARG A 116 -1.11 -2.72 -9.70
N PRO A 117 -0.04 -2.62 -10.48
CA PRO A 117 0.61 -1.33 -10.68
C PRO A 117 -0.31 -0.40 -11.49
N LEU A 118 -0.29 0.87 -11.16
CA LEU A 118 -0.99 1.90 -11.92
C LEU A 118 -0.14 2.38 -13.10
N LYS A 119 -0.79 3.02 -14.06
CA LYS A 119 -0.17 3.49 -15.30
C LYS A 119 1.07 4.34 -15.05
N LYS A 120 1.02 5.28 -14.13
CA LYS A 120 2.16 6.13 -13.77
C LYS A 120 3.39 5.35 -13.34
N LEU A 121 3.20 4.29 -12.55
CA LEU A 121 4.31 3.43 -12.11
C LEU A 121 4.87 2.61 -13.29
N LYS A 122 4.02 2.13 -14.19
CA LYS A 122 4.45 1.43 -15.40
C LYS A 122 5.24 2.34 -16.33
N ASP A 123 4.78 3.55 -16.52
CA ASP A 123 5.43 4.56 -17.37
C ASP A 123 6.81 4.94 -16.81
N SER A 124 6.96 4.97 -15.48
CA SER A 124 8.25 5.23 -14.83
C SER A 124 9.25 4.08 -14.97
N ALA A 125 8.78 2.86 -15.19
CA ALA A 125 9.62 1.68 -15.38
C ALA A 125 9.98 1.41 -16.85
N ALA A 126 9.29 2.09 -17.74
CA ALA A 126 9.50 1.95 -19.19
C ALA A 126 10.71 2.73 -19.70
#